data_925268bb66200bcdfb178dc7a0cc2e7c
#
_entry.id   925268bb66200bcdfb178dc7a0cc2e7c
#
_cell.length_a   1.000
_cell.length_b   1.000
_cell.length_c   1.000
_cell.angle_alpha   90.00
_cell.angle_beta   90.00
_cell.angle_gamma   90.00
#
_symmetry.space_group_name_H-M   'P 1'
#
loop_
_entity.id
_entity.type
_entity.pdbx_description
1 polymer ?
#
loop_
_entity_poly.entity_id
_entity_poly.type
_entity_poly.pdbx_seq_one_letter_code
_entity_poly.pdbx_strand_id
1 'polypeptide(L)'
;MAIFRAIRHNLHVMAISQESLDKRIQRIKQQIGQLGNLRPGALSQQYNVCGSPGCQCKASPPIKHGPYYQISFTRHGKSSSQFVRQEDLKEVQQQLENYRRLRELVDEWVTLSHQLSTLRLREKRQSMRDEDRKAKSRPPKGKLGGPGGRL
;
A
#
# COMPACT_ATOMS: atom_id res chain seq x y z
N MET A 1 33.96 14.80 31.23
CA MET A 1 32.92 13.75 31.36
C MET A 1 31.54 14.36 31.58
N ALA A 2 30.96 15.07 30.62
CA ALA A 2 29.60 15.66 30.77
C ALA A 2 28.87 15.94 29.45
N ILE A 3 29.13 15.17 28.38
CA ILE A 3 28.49 15.40 27.05
C ILE A 3 27.58 14.24 26.62
N PHE A 4 27.45 13.18 27.42
CA PHE A 4 26.65 11.98 27.03
C PHE A 4 25.22 11.94 27.60
N ARG A 5 24.69 13.05 28.16
CA ARG A 5 23.38 13.08 28.82
C ARG A 5 22.28 13.87 28.10
N ALA A 6 22.55 14.42 26.91
CA ALA A 6 21.60 15.32 26.21
C ALA A 6 20.93 14.74 24.96
N ILE A 7 21.12 13.48 24.62
CA ILE A 7 20.52 12.88 23.38
C ILE A 7 19.33 11.97 23.69
N ARG A 8 18.77 12.00 24.89
CA ARG A 8 17.61 11.18 25.29
C ARG A 8 16.25 11.90 25.26
N HIS A 9 16.14 13.08 24.69
CA HIS A 9 14.91 13.86 24.79
C HIS A 9 14.50 14.47 23.45
N ASN A 10 14.30 13.69 22.40
CA ASN A 10 13.38 14.13 21.33
C ASN A 10 13.04 13.03 20.31
N LEU A 11 12.83 11.80 20.75
CA LEU A 11 12.01 10.86 20.02
C LEU A 11 10.59 10.93 20.61
N HIS A 12 9.95 12.06 20.45
CA HIS A 12 8.48 12.10 20.43
C HIS A 12 8.07 11.36 19.17
N VAL A 13 8.17 10.04 19.20
CA VAL A 13 7.45 9.15 18.29
C VAL A 13 6.00 9.58 18.47
N MET A 14 5.51 10.40 17.54
CA MET A 14 4.07 10.72 17.47
C MET A 14 3.36 9.37 17.52
N ALA A 15 2.73 9.08 18.65
CA ALA A 15 1.95 7.87 18.80
C ALA A 15 0.92 7.88 17.66
N ILE A 16 1.12 7.03 16.66
CA ILE A 16 0.26 6.97 15.49
C ILE A 16 -1.11 6.56 16.03
N SER A 17 -2.04 7.51 16.09
CA SER A 17 -3.39 7.26 16.61
C SER A 17 -4.20 6.47 15.59
N GLN A 18 -5.15 5.65 16.06
CA GLN A 18 -6.09 4.94 15.18
C GLN A 18 -6.78 5.90 14.21
N GLU A 19 -7.21 7.07 14.71
CA GLU A 19 -7.87 8.09 13.90
C GLU A 19 -6.98 8.60 12.76
N SER A 20 -5.68 8.80 13.01
CA SER A 20 -4.75 9.24 11.96
C SER A 20 -4.56 8.19 10.87
N LEU A 21 -4.51 6.90 11.25
CA LEU A 21 -4.44 5.79 10.30
C LEU A 21 -5.73 5.66 9.49
N ASP A 22 -6.88 5.73 10.14
CA ASP A 22 -8.18 5.70 9.46
C ASP A 22 -8.31 6.85 8.44
N LYS A 23 -7.93 8.07 8.80
CA LYS A 23 -7.92 9.22 7.89
C LYS A 23 -7.00 9.02 6.69
N ARG A 24 -5.80 8.44 6.90
CA ARG A 24 -4.88 8.13 5.79
C ARG A 24 -5.47 7.06 4.87
N ILE A 25 -6.04 5.99 5.42
CA ILE A 25 -6.71 4.94 4.65
C ILE A 25 -7.84 5.51 3.80
N GLN A 26 -8.67 6.41 4.35
CA GLN A 26 -9.74 7.04 3.58
C GLN A 26 -9.22 7.90 2.43
N ARG A 27 -8.13 8.65 2.63
CA ARG A 27 -7.48 9.41 1.54
C ARG A 27 -6.98 8.50 0.42
N ILE A 28 -6.36 7.37 0.76
CA ILE A 28 -5.89 6.39 -0.23
C ILE A 28 -7.06 5.85 -1.04
N LYS A 29 -8.16 5.47 -0.39
CA LYS A 29 -9.38 5.00 -1.08
C LYS A 29 -9.95 6.05 -2.04
N GLN A 30 -9.94 7.32 -1.64
CA GLN A 30 -10.35 8.43 -2.52
C GLN A 30 -9.40 8.58 -3.71
N GLN A 31 -8.08 8.51 -3.50
CA GLN A 31 -7.10 8.58 -4.58
C GLN A 31 -7.26 7.42 -5.57
N ILE A 32 -7.50 6.20 -5.08
CA ILE A 32 -7.78 5.03 -5.94
C ILE A 32 -9.04 5.27 -6.78
N GLY A 33 -10.11 5.83 -6.19
CA GLY A 33 -11.35 6.15 -6.90
C GLY A 33 -11.21 7.25 -7.98
N GLN A 34 -10.15 8.04 -7.92
CA GLN A 34 -9.86 9.11 -8.89
C GLN A 34 -8.93 8.67 -10.02
N LEU A 35 -8.35 7.46 -9.95
CA LEU A 35 -7.52 6.94 -11.02
C LEU A 35 -8.36 6.68 -12.27
N GLY A 36 -7.84 7.13 -13.43
CA GLY A 36 -8.42 6.82 -14.73
C GLY A 36 -8.17 5.38 -15.17
N ASN A 37 -8.23 5.15 -16.49
CA ASN A 37 -7.98 3.83 -17.07
C ASN A 37 -6.62 3.26 -16.63
N LEU A 38 -6.61 1.96 -16.39
CA LEU A 38 -5.45 1.22 -15.88
C LEU A 38 -4.96 0.23 -16.94
N ARG A 39 -3.64 0.17 -17.14
CA ARG A 39 -3.03 -0.82 -18.02
C ARG A 39 -1.82 -1.46 -17.32
N PRO A 40 -1.82 -2.77 -17.09
CA PRO A 40 -0.63 -3.48 -16.61
C PRO A 40 0.40 -3.61 -17.72
N GLY A 41 1.68 -3.68 -17.37
CA GLY A 41 2.78 -3.97 -18.29
C GLY A 41 3.88 -2.94 -18.29
N ALA A 42 4.79 -3.10 -19.25
CA ALA A 42 5.91 -2.20 -19.49
C ALA A 42 5.94 -1.79 -20.97
N LEU A 43 6.12 -0.51 -21.21
CA LEU A 43 6.31 0.04 -22.54
C LEU A 43 7.79 -0.02 -22.90
N SER A 44 8.10 -0.56 -24.07
CA SER A 44 9.45 -0.62 -24.62
C SER A 44 9.49 0.07 -25.99
N GLN A 45 10.61 0.67 -26.28
CA GLN A 45 10.93 1.26 -27.58
C GLN A 45 11.91 0.36 -28.30
N GLN A 46 11.60 -0.01 -29.54
CA GLN A 46 12.37 -0.98 -30.31
C GLN A 46 12.80 -0.40 -31.64
N TYR A 47 13.95 -0.83 -32.12
CA TYR A 47 14.49 -0.51 -33.44
C TYR A 47 14.84 -1.80 -34.15
N ASN A 48 14.36 -1.98 -35.39
CA ASN A 48 14.48 -3.22 -36.13
C ASN A 48 15.29 -3.05 -37.40
N VAL A 49 15.88 -4.16 -37.86
CA VAL A 49 16.49 -4.32 -39.18
C VAL A 49 15.50 -5.04 -40.07
N CYS A 50 15.24 -4.52 -41.27
CA CYS A 50 14.32 -5.18 -42.23
C CYS A 50 15.05 -6.25 -43.07
N GLY A 51 14.24 -7.05 -43.80
CA GLY A 51 14.74 -8.08 -44.69
C GLY A 51 15.29 -7.58 -46.04
N SER A 52 15.02 -6.31 -46.43
CA SER A 52 15.35 -5.81 -47.75
C SER A 52 16.87 -5.66 -47.98
N PRO A 53 17.42 -6.29 -49.05
CA PRO A 53 18.82 -6.05 -49.45
C PRO A 53 18.98 -4.58 -49.84
N GLY A 54 20.10 -3.95 -49.51
CA GLY A 54 20.40 -2.55 -49.83
C GLY A 54 19.70 -1.51 -48.93
N CYS A 55 18.95 -1.90 -47.89
CA CYS A 55 18.38 -0.98 -46.92
C CYS A 55 19.49 -0.35 -46.05
N GLN A 56 19.37 0.94 -45.74
CA GLN A 56 20.26 1.65 -44.82
C GLN A 56 20.41 1.01 -43.44
N CYS A 57 19.40 0.20 -43.01
CA CYS A 57 19.52 -0.51 -41.77
C CYS A 57 20.57 -1.63 -41.77
N LYS A 58 21.12 -1.98 -42.94
CA LYS A 58 22.24 -2.92 -43.13
C LYS A 58 23.57 -2.23 -43.45
N ALA A 59 23.58 -0.91 -43.52
CA ALA A 59 24.81 -0.12 -43.74
C ALA A 59 25.75 -0.20 -42.52
N SER A 60 26.96 0.27 -42.69
CA SER A 60 27.91 0.42 -41.59
C SER A 60 28.31 1.90 -41.45
N PRO A 61 27.85 2.56 -40.32
CA PRO A 61 26.99 2.11 -39.23
C PRO A 61 25.51 1.91 -39.66
N PRO A 62 24.76 0.98 -39.04
CA PRO A 62 23.40 0.70 -39.43
C PRO A 62 22.41 1.77 -38.94
N ILE A 63 21.52 2.23 -39.85
CA ILE A 63 20.40 3.12 -39.51
C ILE A 63 19.15 2.26 -39.37
N LYS A 64 18.86 1.81 -38.17
CA LYS A 64 17.70 0.90 -37.88
C LYS A 64 16.36 1.61 -38.07
N HIS A 65 15.35 0.83 -38.46
CA HIS A 65 13.97 1.30 -38.54
C HIS A 65 13.36 1.46 -37.14
N GLY A 66 12.57 2.46 -36.94
CA GLY A 66 11.91 2.78 -35.68
C GLY A 66 11.86 4.27 -35.40
N PRO A 67 11.43 4.63 -34.20
CA PRO A 67 11.06 3.76 -33.06
C PRO A 67 9.71 3.04 -33.26
N TYR A 68 9.64 1.78 -32.82
CA TYR A 68 8.41 1.03 -32.63
C TYR A 68 8.13 0.87 -31.15
N TYR A 69 6.89 1.05 -30.74
CA TYR A 69 6.51 0.94 -29.33
C TYR A 69 5.74 -0.34 -29.11
N GLN A 70 6.07 -1.04 -28.04
CA GLN A 70 5.45 -2.31 -27.67
C GLN A 70 5.20 -2.34 -26.17
N ILE A 71 3.99 -2.75 -25.76
CA ILE A 71 3.68 -3.09 -24.38
C ILE A 71 3.83 -4.60 -24.23
N SER A 72 4.51 -5.01 -23.16
CA SER A 72 4.54 -6.40 -22.73
C SER A 72 3.99 -6.51 -21.31
N PHE A 73 3.19 -7.54 -21.06
CA PHE A 73 2.62 -7.81 -19.75
C PHE A 73 2.40 -9.31 -19.56
N THR A 74 2.44 -9.74 -18.29
CA THR A 74 2.09 -11.09 -17.88
C THR A 74 0.86 -11.05 -17.00
N ARG A 75 -0.18 -11.82 -17.37
CA ARG A 75 -1.40 -11.92 -16.58
C ARG A 75 -1.85 -13.37 -16.52
N HIS A 76 -2.21 -13.85 -15.34
CA HIS A 76 -2.59 -15.26 -15.11
C HIS A 76 -1.56 -16.27 -15.68
N GLY A 77 -0.27 -15.99 -15.51
CA GLY A 77 0.81 -16.84 -16.02
C GLY A 77 1.04 -16.79 -17.54
N LYS A 78 0.27 -16.00 -18.29
CA LYS A 78 0.42 -15.83 -19.74
C LYS A 78 1.05 -14.49 -20.06
N SER A 79 2.16 -14.52 -20.79
CA SER A 79 2.81 -13.31 -21.32
C SER A 79 2.21 -12.94 -22.67
N SER A 80 1.98 -11.66 -22.87
CA SER A 80 1.46 -11.07 -24.10
C SER A 80 2.23 -9.82 -24.44
N SER A 81 2.28 -9.49 -25.74
CA SER A 81 2.81 -8.21 -26.19
C SER A 81 1.91 -7.63 -27.27
N GLN A 82 1.85 -6.30 -27.34
CA GLN A 82 1.03 -5.55 -28.27
C GLN A 82 1.78 -4.32 -28.76
N PHE A 83 1.77 -4.08 -30.06
CA PHE A 83 2.30 -2.84 -30.61
C PHE A 83 1.39 -1.66 -30.26
N VAL A 84 2.03 -0.50 -30.03
CA VAL A 84 1.37 0.77 -29.72
C VAL A 84 1.69 1.74 -30.85
N ARG A 85 0.65 2.37 -31.39
CA ARG A 85 0.83 3.43 -32.39
C ARG A 85 1.38 4.67 -31.72
N GLN A 86 2.10 5.50 -32.50
CA GLN A 86 2.67 6.76 -32.03
C GLN A 86 1.58 7.70 -31.46
N GLU A 87 0.42 7.73 -32.09
CA GLU A 87 -0.74 8.55 -31.68
C GLU A 87 -1.31 8.16 -30.33
N ASP A 88 -1.27 6.85 -29.99
CA ASP A 88 -1.82 6.29 -28.73
C ASP A 88 -0.82 6.34 -27.56
N LEU A 89 0.43 6.71 -27.84
CA LEU A 89 1.54 6.56 -26.90
C LEU A 89 1.29 7.30 -25.58
N LYS A 90 0.81 8.55 -25.68
CA LYS A 90 0.54 9.39 -24.50
C LYS A 90 -0.53 8.80 -23.60
N GLU A 91 -1.61 8.29 -24.18
CA GLU A 91 -2.71 7.65 -23.43
C GLU A 91 -2.23 6.37 -22.75
N VAL A 92 -1.50 5.55 -23.49
CA VAL A 92 -0.93 4.30 -22.98
C VAL A 92 0.04 4.57 -21.82
N GLN A 93 0.90 5.57 -21.92
CA GLN A 93 1.80 5.96 -20.84
C GLN A 93 1.03 6.38 -19.59
N GLN A 94 -0.04 7.16 -19.75
CA GLN A 94 -0.90 7.56 -18.63
C GLN A 94 -1.57 6.34 -17.97
N GLN A 95 -2.07 5.39 -18.76
CA GLN A 95 -2.69 4.17 -18.23
C GLN A 95 -1.69 3.29 -17.47
N LEU A 96 -0.45 3.19 -17.94
CA LEU A 96 0.64 2.48 -17.27
C LEU A 96 1.01 3.14 -15.93
N GLU A 97 1.07 4.49 -15.93
CA GLU A 97 1.35 5.26 -14.72
C GLU A 97 0.23 5.13 -13.68
N ASN A 98 -1.03 5.21 -14.11
CA ASN A 98 -2.18 4.98 -13.25
C ASN A 98 -2.13 3.58 -12.60
N TYR A 99 -1.73 2.55 -13.36
CA TYR A 99 -1.59 1.20 -12.83
C TYR A 99 -0.44 1.09 -11.81
N ARG A 100 0.69 1.76 -12.06
CA ARG A 100 1.79 1.84 -11.11
C ARG A 100 1.33 2.50 -9.82
N ARG A 101 0.65 3.64 -9.95
CA ARG A 101 0.12 4.38 -8.82
C ARG A 101 -0.91 3.58 -8.02
N LEU A 102 -1.78 2.83 -8.69
CA LEU A 102 -2.71 1.91 -8.00
C LEU A 102 -1.96 0.90 -7.12
N ARG A 103 -0.90 0.28 -7.64
CA ARG A 103 -0.12 -0.69 -6.87
C ARG A 103 0.51 -0.08 -5.62
N GLU A 104 1.10 1.11 -5.74
CA GLU A 104 1.67 1.84 -4.61
C GLU A 104 0.61 2.15 -3.55
N LEU A 105 -0.54 2.67 -3.97
CA LEU A 105 -1.65 2.99 -3.07
C LEU A 105 -2.22 1.77 -2.36
N VAL A 106 -2.35 0.65 -3.07
CA VAL A 106 -2.82 -0.62 -2.47
C VAL A 106 -1.81 -1.14 -1.44
N ASP A 107 -0.52 -1.09 -1.74
CA ASP A 107 0.52 -1.52 -0.81
C ASP A 107 0.54 -0.67 0.47
N GLU A 108 0.46 0.67 0.31
CA GLU A 108 0.33 1.58 1.45
C GLU A 108 -0.95 1.30 2.26
N TRP A 109 -2.08 1.09 1.59
CA TRP A 109 -3.34 0.76 2.28
C TRP A 109 -3.24 -0.53 3.09
N VAL A 110 -2.67 -1.59 2.53
CA VAL A 110 -2.45 -2.87 3.23
C VAL A 110 -1.57 -2.64 4.46
N THR A 111 -0.48 -1.90 4.32
CA THR A 111 0.44 -1.57 5.42
C THR A 111 -0.27 -0.84 6.55
N LEU A 112 -1.01 0.23 6.24
CA LEU A 112 -1.75 1.01 7.24
C LEU A 112 -2.88 0.20 7.89
N SER A 113 -3.58 -0.63 7.13
CA SER A 113 -4.64 -1.50 7.65
C SER A 113 -4.10 -2.54 8.62
N HIS A 114 -2.93 -3.11 8.35
CA HIS A 114 -2.24 -4.01 9.27
C HIS A 114 -1.87 -3.30 10.58
N GLN A 115 -1.29 -2.09 10.49
CA GLN A 115 -0.95 -1.28 11.68
C GLN A 115 -2.18 -0.98 12.52
N LEU A 116 -3.26 -0.52 11.89
CA LEU A 116 -4.53 -0.21 12.55
C LEU A 116 -5.14 -1.43 13.25
N SER A 117 -5.17 -2.57 12.56
CA SER A 117 -5.66 -3.83 13.14
C SER A 117 -4.85 -4.24 14.37
N THR A 118 -3.52 -4.12 14.30
CA THR A 118 -2.63 -4.43 15.42
C THR A 118 -2.89 -3.52 16.63
N LEU A 119 -3.09 -2.22 16.41
CA LEU A 119 -3.42 -1.27 17.48
C LEU A 119 -4.75 -1.61 18.13
N ARG A 120 -5.80 -1.85 17.35
CA ARG A 120 -7.14 -2.23 17.84
C ARG A 120 -7.10 -3.50 18.70
N LEU A 121 -6.33 -4.50 18.27
CA LEU A 121 -6.17 -5.74 19.04
C LEU A 121 -5.42 -5.51 20.37
N ARG A 122 -4.41 -4.64 20.39
CA ARG A 122 -3.69 -4.29 21.62
C ARG A 122 -4.59 -3.59 22.63
N GLU A 123 -5.34 -2.59 22.18
CA GLU A 123 -6.27 -1.83 23.04
C GLU A 123 -7.38 -2.73 23.59
N LYS A 124 -7.97 -3.59 22.75
CA LYS A 124 -8.96 -4.56 23.20
C LYS A 124 -8.41 -5.47 24.33
N ARG A 125 -7.19 -5.99 24.16
CA ARG A 125 -6.54 -6.81 25.18
C ARG A 125 -6.27 -6.04 26.47
N GLN A 126 -5.90 -4.76 26.35
CA GLN A 126 -5.68 -3.90 27.51
C GLN A 126 -6.97 -3.65 28.26
N SER A 127 -8.06 -3.28 27.58
CA SER A 127 -9.38 -3.10 28.19
C SER A 127 -9.84 -4.34 28.95
N MET A 128 -9.72 -5.53 28.36
CA MET A 128 -10.08 -6.78 29.02
C MET A 128 -9.29 -7.01 30.31
N ARG A 129 -7.97 -6.74 30.31
CA ARG A 129 -7.11 -6.86 31.51
C ARG A 129 -7.52 -5.88 32.60
N ASP A 130 -7.87 -4.67 32.22
CA ASP A 130 -8.28 -3.62 33.18
C ASP A 130 -9.66 -3.93 33.79
N GLU A 131 -10.57 -4.51 33.00
CA GLU A 131 -11.86 -5.01 33.48
C GLU A 131 -11.68 -6.16 34.47
N ASP A 132 -10.82 -7.14 34.16
CA ASP A 132 -10.51 -8.26 35.06
C ASP A 132 -9.89 -7.78 36.39
N ARG A 133 -9.01 -6.78 36.33
CA ARG A 133 -8.43 -6.16 37.54
C ARG A 133 -9.51 -5.50 38.41
N LYS A 134 -10.41 -4.73 37.80
CA LYS A 134 -11.51 -4.05 38.46
C LYS A 134 -12.47 -5.07 39.08
N ALA A 135 -12.78 -6.19 38.38
CA ALA A 135 -13.61 -7.23 38.90
C ALA A 135 -13.01 -7.94 40.14
N LYS A 136 -11.68 -8.19 40.12
CA LYS A 136 -10.97 -8.81 41.25
C LYS A 136 -10.81 -7.87 42.44
N SER A 137 -10.76 -6.56 42.26
CA SER A 137 -10.64 -5.56 43.33
C SER A 137 -11.98 -5.20 44.00
N ARG A 138 -13.11 -5.72 43.50
CA ARG A 138 -14.42 -5.43 44.07
C ARG A 138 -14.62 -6.27 45.37
N PRO A 139 -14.89 -5.64 46.54
CA PRO A 139 -15.11 -6.35 47.76
C PRO A 139 -16.31 -7.31 47.62
N PRO A 140 -16.27 -8.48 48.28
CA PRO A 140 -17.40 -9.42 48.25
C PRO A 140 -18.66 -8.74 48.79
N LYS A 141 -19.76 -8.79 48.04
CA LYS A 141 -21.03 -8.29 48.51
C LYS A 141 -21.37 -9.02 49.79
N GLY A 142 -21.41 -8.28 50.92
CA GLY A 142 -21.73 -8.82 52.21
C GLY A 142 -23.04 -9.62 52.14
N LYS A 143 -23.01 -10.84 52.62
CA LYS A 143 -24.21 -11.61 52.88
C LYS A 143 -25.04 -10.82 53.90
N LEU A 144 -26.15 -10.24 53.50
CA LEU A 144 -27.16 -9.74 54.40
C LEU A 144 -27.63 -10.94 55.27
N GLY A 145 -27.20 -10.90 56.54
CA GLY A 145 -27.69 -11.85 57.51
C GLY A 145 -29.20 -11.77 57.63
N GLY A 146 -29.87 -12.88 57.35
CA GLY A 146 -31.28 -12.99 57.55
C GLY A 146 -31.65 -12.79 59.04
N PRO A 147 -32.81 -12.21 59.38
CA PRO A 147 -33.22 -12.00 60.74
C PRO A 147 -33.55 -13.37 61.38
N GLY A 148 -32.80 -13.74 62.41
CA GLY A 148 -33.13 -14.91 63.29
C GLY A 148 -34.43 -14.65 64.01
N GLY A 149 -35.49 -15.32 63.58
CA GLY A 149 -36.73 -15.44 64.37
C GLY A 149 -36.43 -16.26 65.56
N ARG A 150 -36.66 -15.72 66.75
CA ARG A 150 -36.81 -16.44 67.99
C ARG A 150 -38.31 -16.53 68.30
N LEU A 151 -38.76 -17.73 68.49
CA LEU A 151 -39.85 -18.04 69.39
C LEU A 151 -39.29 -18.82 70.54
#